data_10d01ef0bb3ea4aa19a6c5457621ab00
#
_entry.id   10d01ef0bb3ea4aa19a6c5457621ab00
#
_cell.length_a   1.000
_cell.length_b   1.000
_cell.length_c   1.000
_cell.angle_alpha   90.00
_cell.angle_beta   90.00
_cell.angle_gamma   90.00
#
_symmetry.space_group_name_H-M   'P 1'
#
loop_
_entity.id
_entity.type
_entity.pdbx_description
1 polymer ?
#
loop_
_entity_poly.entity_id
_entity_poly.type
_entity_poly.pdbx_seq_one_letter_code
_entity_poly.pdbx_strand_id
1 'polypeptide(L)'
;SDSNALVLQAREEALVAEQEKQRILAANMERDRISASIQAEVTATLNSVISQAVDGIRMLDSAEAQGKEPTADEISTAFKAIGEQGRAALKRMRELLGVLRETGFSDDAHAGSANELQLRPAAPLEEQLQRASQ
;
A
#
# COMPACT_ATOMS: atom_id res chain seq x y z
N SER A 1 30.36 39.10 32.18
CA SER A 1 31.36 38.21 32.77
C SER A 1 31.36 36.88 32.01
N ASP A 2 32.41 36.15 32.11
CA ASP A 2 32.59 34.87 31.43
C ASP A 2 31.54 33.84 31.88
N SER A 3 31.08 33.90 33.13
CA SER A 3 30.03 33.01 33.65
C SER A 3 28.68 33.25 32.97
N ASN A 4 28.33 34.52 32.70
CA ASN A 4 27.09 34.83 31.99
C ASN A 4 27.14 34.41 30.52
N ALA A 5 28.29 34.57 29.87
CA ALA A 5 28.51 34.14 28.49
C ALA A 5 28.37 32.61 28.37
N LEU A 6 28.93 31.87 29.35
CA LEU A 6 28.79 30.40 29.37
C LEU A 6 27.35 29.94 29.59
N VAL A 7 26.60 30.62 30.47
CA VAL A 7 25.17 30.30 30.69
C VAL A 7 24.36 30.55 29.43
N LEU A 8 24.58 31.68 28.74
CA LEU A 8 23.88 31.98 27.50
C LEU A 8 24.20 30.98 26.39
N GLN A 9 25.46 30.59 26.28
CA GLN A 9 25.89 29.57 25.31
C GLN A 9 25.23 28.22 25.60
N ALA A 10 25.19 27.82 26.89
CA ALA A 10 24.51 26.56 27.29
C ALA A 10 23.02 26.59 26.96
N ARG A 11 22.35 27.74 27.15
CA ARG A 11 20.95 27.92 26.79
C ARG A 11 20.72 27.82 25.29
N GLU A 12 21.59 28.45 24.48
CA GLU A 12 21.50 28.36 23.04
C GLU A 12 21.66 26.92 22.55
N GLU A 13 22.65 26.20 23.09
CA GLU A 13 22.90 24.82 22.75
C GLU A 13 21.69 23.94 23.14
N ALA A 14 21.09 24.18 24.30
CA ALA A 14 19.90 23.47 24.76
C ALA A 14 18.68 23.72 23.84
N LEU A 15 18.50 24.97 23.41
CA LEU A 15 17.42 25.35 22.47
C LEU A 15 17.62 24.70 21.12
N VAL A 16 18.84 24.70 20.60
CA VAL A 16 19.16 24.05 19.31
C VAL A 16 18.90 22.54 19.41
N ALA A 17 19.32 21.90 20.50
CA ALA A 17 19.10 20.49 20.74
C ALA A 17 17.59 20.16 20.82
N GLU A 18 16.80 20.99 21.52
CA GLU A 18 15.35 20.82 21.60
C GLU A 18 14.67 20.99 20.26
N GLN A 19 15.07 22.00 19.48
CA GLN A 19 14.55 22.21 18.13
C GLN A 19 14.84 21.02 17.22
N GLU A 20 16.04 20.47 17.27
CA GLU A 20 16.43 19.31 16.50
C GLU A 20 15.63 18.06 16.91
N LYS A 21 15.42 17.87 18.22
CA LYS A 21 14.57 16.83 18.75
C LYS A 21 13.13 16.93 18.21
N GLN A 22 12.55 18.14 18.25
CA GLN A 22 11.21 18.38 17.73
C GLN A 22 11.13 18.13 16.22
N ARG A 23 12.16 18.53 15.48
CA ARG A 23 12.25 18.28 14.05
C ARG A 23 12.23 16.78 13.75
N ILE A 24 13.01 16.00 14.48
CA ILE A 24 13.07 14.54 14.32
C ILE A 24 11.72 13.89 14.66
N LEU A 25 11.09 14.32 15.76
CA LEU A 25 9.78 13.81 16.15
C LEU A 25 8.72 14.11 15.10
N ALA A 26 8.69 15.33 14.57
CA ALA A 26 7.76 15.73 13.52
C ALA A 26 7.99 14.92 12.23
N ALA A 27 9.25 14.70 11.85
CA ALA A 27 9.57 13.88 10.69
C ALA A 27 9.10 12.42 10.86
N ASN A 28 9.30 11.85 12.05
CA ASN A 28 8.85 10.50 12.35
C ASN A 28 7.32 10.37 12.35
N MET A 29 6.62 11.36 12.91
CA MET A 29 5.16 11.40 12.88
C MET A 29 4.62 11.49 11.46
N GLU A 30 5.25 12.30 10.61
CA GLU A 30 4.88 12.42 9.20
C GLU A 30 5.13 11.12 8.44
N ARG A 31 6.24 10.43 8.70
CA ARG A 31 6.51 9.10 8.15
C ARG A 31 5.44 8.09 8.53
N ASP A 32 5.06 8.06 9.81
CA ASP A 32 4.03 7.15 10.30
C ASP A 32 2.69 7.44 9.66
N ARG A 33 2.34 8.72 9.49
CA ARG A 33 1.13 9.15 8.80
C ARG A 33 1.10 8.69 7.35
N ILE A 34 2.20 8.90 6.63
CA ILE A 34 2.32 8.48 5.22
C ILE A 34 2.22 6.97 5.11
N SER A 35 2.93 6.24 5.97
CA SER A 35 2.90 4.78 6.00
C SER A 35 1.48 4.24 6.23
N ALA A 36 0.76 4.78 7.22
CA ALA A 36 -0.62 4.38 7.50
C ALA A 36 -1.56 4.69 6.33
N SER A 37 -1.39 5.85 5.68
CA SER A 37 -2.17 6.24 4.51
C SER A 37 -1.94 5.30 3.33
N ILE A 38 -0.68 4.93 3.07
CA ILE A 38 -0.32 3.99 2.00
C ILE A 38 -0.89 2.61 2.29
N GLN A 39 -0.77 2.12 3.52
CA GLN A 39 -1.34 0.82 3.91
C GLN A 39 -2.86 0.78 3.71
N ALA A 40 -3.56 1.84 4.09
CA ALA A 40 -5.00 1.95 3.89
C ALA A 40 -5.37 1.94 2.40
N GLU A 41 -4.63 2.65 1.57
CA GLU A 41 -4.86 2.72 0.13
C GLU A 41 -4.55 1.39 -0.56
N VAL A 42 -3.45 0.73 -0.18
CA VAL A 42 -3.10 -0.61 -0.67
C VAL A 42 -4.20 -1.61 -0.34
N THR A 43 -4.66 -1.61 0.91
CA THR A 43 -5.73 -2.49 1.36
C THR A 43 -7.03 -2.25 0.59
N ALA A 44 -7.42 -0.98 0.41
CA ALA A 44 -8.62 -0.63 -0.36
C ALA A 44 -8.51 -1.07 -1.82
N THR A 45 -7.35 -0.90 -2.43
CA THR A 45 -7.10 -1.31 -3.83
C THR A 45 -7.18 -2.82 -3.99
N LEU A 46 -6.55 -3.57 -3.10
CA LEU A 46 -6.60 -5.04 -3.12
C LEU A 46 -8.02 -5.56 -2.89
N ASN A 47 -8.74 -4.98 -1.94
CA ASN A 47 -10.13 -5.34 -1.70
C ASN A 47 -11.02 -5.07 -2.91
N SER A 48 -10.77 -3.99 -3.64
CA SER A 48 -11.48 -3.69 -4.89
C SER A 48 -11.24 -4.76 -5.95
N VAL A 49 -9.99 -5.19 -6.13
CA VAL A 49 -9.65 -6.27 -7.08
C VAL A 49 -10.31 -7.58 -6.69
N ILE A 50 -10.25 -7.95 -5.42
CA ILE A 50 -10.88 -9.17 -4.90
C ILE A 50 -12.39 -9.12 -5.09
N SER A 51 -13.01 -7.98 -4.78
CA SER A 51 -14.47 -7.78 -4.95
C SER A 51 -14.90 -7.98 -6.41
N GLN A 52 -14.14 -7.46 -7.36
CA GLN A 52 -14.40 -7.65 -8.78
C GLN A 52 -14.32 -9.14 -9.18
N ALA A 53 -13.31 -9.85 -8.69
CA ALA A 53 -13.15 -11.28 -8.95
C ALA A 53 -14.29 -12.11 -8.35
N VAL A 54 -14.67 -11.80 -7.11
CA VAL A 54 -15.79 -12.48 -6.43
C VAL A 54 -17.10 -12.21 -7.15
N ASP A 55 -17.37 -10.99 -7.58
CA ASP A 55 -18.58 -10.64 -8.33
C ASP A 55 -18.66 -11.41 -9.66
N GLY A 56 -17.52 -11.56 -10.34
CA GLY A 56 -17.44 -12.35 -11.56
C GLY A 56 -17.78 -13.82 -11.32
N ILE A 57 -17.26 -14.41 -10.25
CA ILE A 57 -17.54 -15.79 -9.86
C ILE A 57 -19.02 -15.97 -9.52
N ARG A 58 -19.60 -15.06 -8.75
CA ARG A 58 -21.02 -15.10 -8.40
C ARG A 58 -21.92 -15.03 -9.62
N MET A 59 -21.55 -14.22 -10.59
CA MET A 59 -22.29 -14.12 -11.85
C MET A 59 -22.30 -15.46 -12.59
N LEU A 60 -21.14 -16.12 -12.68
CA LEU A 60 -21.03 -17.44 -13.31
C LEU A 60 -21.81 -18.50 -12.55
N ASP A 61 -21.70 -18.54 -11.23
CA ASP A 61 -22.43 -19.50 -10.38
C ASP A 61 -23.94 -19.28 -10.46
N SER A 62 -24.40 -18.05 -10.48
CA SER A 62 -25.80 -17.68 -10.61
C SER A 62 -26.36 -18.12 -11.97
N ALA A 63 -25.63 -17.95 -13.04
CA ALA A 63 -26.02 -18.39 -14.37
C ALA A 63 -26.16 -19.94 -14.41
N GLU A 64 -25.21 -20.66 -13.82
CA GLU A 64 -25.22 -22.10 -13.71
C GLU A 64 -26.43 -22.58 -12.91
N ALA A 65 -26.73 -21.96 -11.76
CA ALA A 65 -27.87 -22.28 -10.92
C ALA A 65 -29.22 -22.08 -11.63
N GLN A 66 -29.29 -21.16 -12.59
CA GLN A 66 -30.46 -20.90 -13.39
C GLN A 66 -30.55 -21.78 -14.66
N GLY A 67 -29.61 -22.70 -14.84
CA GLY A 67 -29.52 -23.55 -16.02
C GLY A 67 -29.15 -22.81 -17.29
N LYS A 68 -28.56 -21.63 -17.15
CA LYS A 68 -28.11 -20.80 -18.26
C LYS A 68 -26.58 -20.75 -18.28
N GLU A 69 -26.01 -21.00 -19.44
CA GLU A 69 -24.58 -20.74 -19.63
C GLU A 69 -24.37 -19.25 -19.92
N PRO A 70 -23.36 -18.59 -19.29
CA PRO A 70 -23.00 -17.23 -19.66
C PRO A 70 -22.61 -17.17 -21.13
N THR A 71 -22.97 -16.10 -21.80
CA THR A 71 -22.53 -15.88 -23.17
C THR A 71 -21.03 -15.58 -23.21
N ALA A 72 -20.40 -15.83 -24.36
CA ALA A 72 -19.00 -15.51 -24.57
C ALA A 72 -18.73 -14.02 -24.32
N ASP A 73 -19.66 -13.15 -24.69
CA ASP A 73 -19.54 -11.70 -24.47
C ASP A 73 -19.60 -11.35 -22.99
N GLU A 74 -20.49 -11.99 -22.22
CA GLU A 74 -20.56 -11.77 -20.77
C GLU A 74 -19.28 -12.20 -20.07
N ILE A 75 -18.73 -13.35 -20.42
CA ILE A 75 -17.46 -13.85 -19.89
C ILE A 75 -16.31 -12.90 -20.27
N SER A 76 -16.24 -12.50 -21.54
CA SER A 76 -15.21 -11.57 -22.01
C SER A 76 -15.28 -10.24 -21.30
N THR A 77 -16.49 -9.69 -21.09
CA THR A 77 -16.68 -8.43 -20.37
C THR A 77 -16.21 -8.53 -18.93
N ALA A 78 -16.54 -9.63 -18.24
CA ALA A 78 -16.11 -9.86 -16.86
C ALA A 78 -14.59 -9.95 -16.75
N PHE A 79 -13.92 -10.71 -17.63
CA PHE A 79 -12.47 -10.84 -17.64
C PHE A 79 -11.77 -9.52 -17.97
N LYS A 80 -12.30 -8.74 -18.90
CA LYS A 80 -11.77 -7.41 -19.23
C LYS A 80 -11.86 -6.47 -18.03
N ALA A 81 -12.99 -6.46 -17.32
CA ALA A 81 -13.18 -5.64 -16.13
C ALA A 81 -12.15 -6.00 -15.03
N ILE A 82 -11.96 -7.29 -14.78
CA ILE A 82 -10.97 -7.78 -13.80
C ILE A 82 -9.56 -7.38 -14.23
N GLY A 83 -9.24 -7.55 -15.51
CA GLY A 83 -7.93 -7.19 -16.07
C GLY A 83 -7.64 -5.70 -15.96
N GLU A 84 -8.61 -4.84 -16.26
CA GLU A 84 -8.48 -3.38 -16.12
C GLU A 84 -8.26 -2.98 -14.67
N GLN A 85 -9.03 -3.57 -13.76
CA GLN A 85 -8.86 -3.33 -12.32
C GLN A 85 -7.48 -3.76 -11.83
N GLY A 86 -7.01 -4.91 -12.28
CA GLY A 86 -5.68 -5.40 -11.95
C GLY A 86 -4.56 -4.49 -12.45
N ARG A 87 -4.66 -4.01 -13.71
CA ARG A 87 -3.69 -3.08 -14.27
C ARG A 87 -3.70 -1.73 -13.55
N ALA A 88 -4.88 -1.21 -13.22
CA ALA A 88 -5.02 0.03 -12.45
C ALA A 88 -4.41 -0.13 -11.05
N ALA A 89 -4.63 -1.27 -10.40
CA ALA A 89 -4.05 -1.58 -9.10
C ALA A 89 -2.52 -1.63 -9.17
N LEU A 90 -1.95 -2.28 -10.18
CA LEU A 90 -0.50 -2.36 -10.36
C LEU A 90 0.12 -0.97 -10.61
N LYS A 91 -0.54 -0.15 -11.42
CA LYS A 91 -0.10 1.23 -11.66
C LYS A 91 -0.08 2.02 -10.36
N ARG A 92 -1.14 1.91 -9.56
CA ARG A 92 -1.25 2.61 -8.28
C ARG A 92 -0.18 2.14 -7.28
N MET A 93 0.10 0.84 -7.23
CA MET A 93 1.17 0.30 -6.38
C MET A 93 2.54 0.86 -6.75
N ARG A 94 2.83 0.98 -8.04
CA ARG A 94 4.09 1.60 -8.51
C ARG A 94 4.19 3.06 -8.08
N GLU A 95 3.10 3.82 -8.18
CA GLU A 95 3.05 5.21 -7.71
C GLU A 95 3.31 5.30 -6.21
N LEU A 96 2.69 4.43 -5.41
CA LEU A 96 2.88 4.39 -3.97
C LEU A 96 4.31 4.00 -3.57
N LEU A 97 4.92 3.05 -4.27
CA LEU A 97 6.32 2.70 -4.08
C LEU A 97 7.25 3.86 -4.45
N GLY A 98 6.90 4.64 -5.47
CA GLY A 98 7.60 5.87 -5.82
C GLY A 98 7.55 6.91 -4.71
N VAL A 99 6.37 7.12 -4.11
CA VAL A 99 6.20 8.02 -2.96
C VAL A 99 7.05 7.55 -1.78
N LEU A 100 7.07 6.26 -1.47
CA LEU A 100 7.90 5.70 -0.41
C LEU A 100 9.38 5.98 -0.65
N ARG A 101 9.87 5.83 -1.86
CA ARG A 101 11.26 6.14 -2.21
C ARG A 101 11.58 7.62 -2.06
N GLU A 102 10.68 8.50 -2.50
CA GLU A 102 10.85 9.95 -2.40
C GLU A 102 10.86 10.44 -0.96
N THR A 103 10.11 9.79 -0.07
CA THR A 103 10.04 10.16 1.35
C THR A 103 11.14 9.52 2.19
N GLY A 104 12.05 8.75 1.60
CA GLY A 104 13.15 8.12 2.32
C GLY A 104 12.77 6.84 3.06
N PHE A 105 11.58 6.30 2.83
CA PHE A 105 11.16 5.01 3.39
C PHE A 105 11.92 3.81 2.82
N SER A 106 12.72 4.04 1.79
CA SER A 106 13.54 3.02 1.15
C SER A 106 14.90 2.84 1.80
N ASP A 107 15.15 3.47 2.97
CA ASP A 107 16.34 3.19 3.75
C ASP A 107 16.39 1.71 4.17
N ASP A 108 17.57 1.20 4.46
CA ASP A 108 17.89 -0.22 4.59
C ASP A 108 16.89 -1.04 5.43
N ALA A 109 16.26 -0.42 6.43
CA ALA A 109 15.30 -1.10 7.28
C ALA A 109 13.98 -1.45 6.57
N HIS A 110 13.61 -0.70 5.51
CA HIS A 110 12.37 -0.90 4.76
C HIS A 110 12.59 -1.48 3.37
N ALA A 111 13.80 -1.46 2.86
CA ALA A 111 14.18 -2.04 1.58
C ALA A 111 13.85 -3.53 1.50
N GLY A 112 14.00 -4.26 2.61
CA GLY A 112 13.65 -5.68 2.71
C GLY A 112 12.17 -5.93 2.47
N SER A 113 11.28 -5.12 3.04
CA SER A 113 9.83 -5.24 2.85
C SER A 113 9.40 -4.93 1.42
N ALA A 114 9.97 -3.89 0.81
CA ALA A 114 9.70 -3.55 -0.58
C ALA A 114 10.20 -4.65 -1.52
N ASN A 115 11.38 -5.21 -1.26
CA ASN A 115 11.95 -6.31 -2.03
C ASN A 115 11.13 -7.59 -1.88
N GLU A 116 10.62 -7.86 -0.69
CA GLU A 116 9.73 -9.01 -0.44
C GLU A 116 8.44 -8.90 -1.27
N LEU A 117 7.85 -7.70 -1.36
CA LEU A 117 6.68 -7.47 -2.19
C LEU A 117 6.96 -7.66 -3.68
N GLN A 118 8.18 -7.39 -4.12
CA GLN A 118 8.59 -7.56 -5.52
C GLN A 118 9.00 -8.98 -5.86
N LEU A 119 9.60 -9.69 -4.92
CA LEU A 119 10.23 -10.99 -5.14
C LEU A 119 9.32 -12.18 -4.82
N ARG A 120 8.25 -11.98 -4.05
CA ARG A 120 7.28 -13.04 -3.83
C ARG A 120 6.37 -13.15 -5.04
N PRO A 121 6.46 -14.25 -5.81
CA PRO A 121 5.46 -14.46 -6.85
C PRO A 121 4.10 -14.52 -6.18
N ALA A 122 3.13 -13.85 -6.78
CA ALA A 122 1.74 -13.97 -6.34
C ALA A 122 1.38 -15.45 -6.33
N ALA A 123 0.69 -15.93 -5.29
CA ALA A 123 0.16 -17.28 -5.28
C ALA A 123 -0.69 -17.49 -6.54
N PRO A 124 -0.67 -18.69 -7.16
CA PRO A 124 -1.50 -18.95 -8.31
C PRO A 124 -2.95 -18.51 -8.07
N LEU A 125 -3.59 -17.97 -9.09
CA LEU A 125 -4.96 -17.47 -8.98
C LEU A 125 -5.92 -18.50 -8.37
N GLU A 126 -5.73 -19.77 -8.70
CA GLU A 126 -6.53 -20.87 -8.17
C GLU A 126 -6.43 -20.98 -6.64
N GLU A 127 -5.24 -20.86 -6.07
CA GLU A 127 -5.07 -20.89 -4.62
C GLU A 127 -5.71 -19.68 -3.95
N GLN A 128 -5.59 -18.50 -4.55
CA GLN A 128 -6.21 -17.28 -4.05
C GLN A 128 -7.74 -17.40 -4.05
N LEU A 129 -8.31 -17.94 -5.10
CA LEU A 129 -9.74 -18.17 -5.23
C LEU A 129 -10.25 -19.21 -4.24
N GLN A 130 -9.50 -20.29 -3.99
CA GLN A 130 -9.85 -21.30 -2.99
C GLN A 130 -9.84 -20.71 -1.58
N ARG A 131 -8.88 -19.85 -1.24
CA ARG A 131 -8.84 -19.16 0.05
C ARG A 131 -10.01 -18.20 0.22
N ALA A 132 -10.42 -17.53 -0.84
CA ALA A 132 -11.54 -16.59 -0.81
C ALA A 132 -12.90 -17.31 -0.69
N SER A 133 -13.01 -18.58 -1.13
CA SER A 133 -14.23 -19.38 -1.06
C SER A 133 -14.43 -20.11 0.27
N GLN A 134 -13.40 -20.11 1.12
CA GLN A 134 -13.46 -20.64 2.48
C GLN A 134 -13.82 -19.53 3.48
#